data_4961c1b2c84f479f859942b865434b6f
#
_entry.id   4961c1b2c84f479f859942b865434b6f
#
_cell.length_a   1.000
_cell.length_b   1.000
_cell.length_c   1.000
_cell.angle_alpha   90.00
_cell.angle_beta   90.00
_cell.angle_gamma   90.00
#
_symmetry.space_group_name_H-M   'P 1'
#
loop_
_entity.id
_entity.type
_entity.pdbx_description
1 polymer ?
#
loop_
_entity_poly.entity_id
_entity_poly.type
_entity_poly.pdbx_seq_one_letter_code
_entity_poly.pdbx_strand_id
1 'polypeptide(L)'
;YVERIFEFDNKIAKESMTPRTEVEAIDMSDSLGIIMRQLKQEEYTRYPVIEDGDKDKILGILNVKKLLFTDKPIETTKDLEEYITPAIKIFEHTPISQVLATIKQNREHMIVITDEYGGTSGVVTLEDIVEEITGEIRDEFDEDEQSLIKKLKNGHYLIDGWVPIQDVNALFQVHLPHEEVDTIGAYVYLEKYEAKVGAVYSIDKLTFVVRKVEEN
;
A
#
# COMPACT_ATOMS: atom_id res chain seq x y z
N TYR A 1 -3.23 18.36 -7.49
CA TYR A 1 -2.03 17.92 -8.21
C TYR A 1 -0.80 18.77 -7.90
N VAL A 2 -0.90 20.11 -7.91
CA VAL A 2 0.26 21.00 -7.66
C VAL A 2 0.76 20.85 -6.23
N GLU A 3 -0.11 20.78 -5.25
CA GLU A 3 0.23 20.62 -3.82
C GLU A 3 1.01 19.32 -3.55
N ARG A 4 0.61 18.20 -4.15
CA ARG A 4 1.28 16.90 -4.03
C ARG A 4 2.67 16.84 -4.67
N ILE A 5 2.89 17.61 -5.75
CA ILE A 5 4.22 17.73 -6.38
C ILE A 5 5.20 18.47 -5.44
N PHE A 6 4.73 19.49 -4.71
CA PHE A 6 5.54 20.17 -3.69
C PHE A 6 5.82 19.29 -2.46
N GLU A 7 4.87 18.48 -2.03
CA GLU A 7 5.06 17.52 -0.94
C GLU A 7 6.05 16.42 -1.35
N PHE A 8 5.97 15.92 -2.58
CA PHE A 8 6.89 14.92 -3.15
C PHE A 8 8.35 15.41 -3.14
N ASP A 9 8.62 16.67 -3.51
CA ASP A 9 9.97 17.21 -3.53
C ASP A 9 10.61 17.34 -2.12
N ASN A 10 9.80 17.35 -1.07
CA ASN A 10 10.27 17.44 0.31
C ASN A 10 10.42 16.08 1.02
N LYS A 11 9.89 14.99 0.44
CA LYS A 11 9.96 13.64 1.04
C LYS A 11 11.32 12.99 0.81
N ILE A 12 11.73 12.17 1.77
CA ILE A 12 12.93 11.34 1.70
C ILE A 12 12.56 9.86 1.55
N ALA A 13 13.51 9.04 1.11
CA ALA A 13 13.32 7.60 0.88
C ALA A 13 12.72 6.86 2.09
N LYS A 14 13.14 7.23 3.31
CA LYS A 14 12.65 6.66 4.56
C LYS A 14 11.14 6.79 4.78
N GLU A 15 10.55 7.87 4.28
CA GLU A 15 9.12 8.15 4.47
C GLU A 15 8.21 7.38 3.52
N SER A 16 8.77 6.91 2.39
CA SER A 16 8.03 6.17 1.36
C SER A 16 8.45 4.70 1.22
N MET A 17 9.41 4.24 2.03
CA MET A 17 9.88 2.86 1.95
C MET A 17 8.95 1.88 2.67
N THR A 18 8.96 0.63 2.21
CA THR A 18 8.54 -0.51 3.02
C THR A 18 9.62 -0.78 4.05
N PRO A 19 9.33 -0.65 5.36
CA PRO A 19 10.33 -0.82 6.41
C PRO A 19 10.86 -2.26 6.47
N ARG A 20 12.11 -2.44 6.90
CA ARG A 20 12.81 -3.73 7.02
C ARG A 20 11.98 -4.84 7.65
N THR A 21 11.20 -4.52 8.66
CA THR A 21 10.35 -5.49 9.38
C THR A 21 9.24 -6.08 8.52
N GLU A 22 8.80 -5.36 7.51
CA GLU A 22 7.72 -5.74 6.60
C GLU A 22 8.23 -6.24 5.24
N VAL A 23 9.55 -6.13 4.99
CA VAL A 23 10.15 -6.62 3.75
C VAL A 23 10.17 -8.14 3.73
N GLU A 24 9.49 -8.72 2.77
CA GLU A 24 9.62 -10.14 2.44
C GLU A 24 10.86 -10.36 1.59
N ALA A 25 11.76 -11.23 2.05
CA ALA A 25 13.02 -11.55 1.40
C ALA A 25 13.14 -13.05 1.15
N ILE A 26 13.85 -13.42 0.11
CA ILE A 26 14.20 -14.82 -0.18
C ILE A 26 15.57 -15.13 0.46
N ASP A 27 15.61 -16.13 1.31
CA ASP A 27 16.84 -16.60 1.93
C ASP A 27 17.45 -17.76 1.13
N MET A 28 18.67 -17.55 0.61
CA MET A 28 19.37 -18.57 -0.16
C MET A 28 19.84 -19.77 0.68
N SER A 29 19.80 -19.66 2.01
CA SER A 29 20.08 -20.77 2.93
C SER A 29 18.91 -21.73 3.07
N ASP A 30 17.70 -21.32 2.63
CA ASP A 30 16.53 -22.17 2.62
C ASP A 30 16.56 -23.19 1.49
N SER A 31 15.81 -24.28 1.65
CA SER A 31 15.63 -25.25 0.57
C SER A 31 14.79 -24.67 -0.56
N LEU A 32 15.05 -25.10 -1.81
CA LEU A 32 14.29 -24.67 -2.97
C LEU A 32 12.76 -24.83 -2.77
N GLY A 33 12.34 -25.91 -2.11
CA GLY A 33 10.92 -26.16 -1.83
C GLY A 33 10.27 -25.12 -0.91
N ILE A 34 11.02 -24.57 0.06
CA ILE A 34 10.56 -23.49 0.93
C ILE A 34 10.45 -22.21 0.11
N ILE A 35 11.48 -21.85 -0.62
CA ILE A 35 11.51 -20.65 -1.49
C ILE A 35 10.36 -20.68 -2.50
N MET A 36 10.18 -21.78 -3.22
CA MET A 36 9.11 -21.90 -4.21
C MET A 36 7.70 -21.81 -3.60
N ARG A 37 7.54 -22.25 -2.35
CA ARG A 37 6.27 -22.09 -1.62
C ARG A 37 6.05 -20.63 -1.27
N GLN A 38 7.06 -19.93 -0.75
CA GLN A 38 7.00 -18.50 -0.43
C GLN A 38 6.62 -17.68 -1.68
N LEU A 39 7.32 -17.88 -2.82
CA LEU A 39 7.02 -17.21 -4.08
C LEU A 39 5.57 -17.38 -4.55
N LYS A 40 4.98 -18.54 -4.25
CA LYS A 40 3.57 -18.82 -4.61
C LYS A 40 2.55 -18.21 -3.63
N GLN A 41 2.94 -18.01 -2.37
CA GLN A 41 2.05 -17.46 -1.34
C GLN A 41 2.02 -15.94 -1.35
N GLU A 42 3.17 -15.29 -1.52
CA GLU A 42 3.32 -13.85 -1.44
C GLU A 42 3.00 -13.13 -2.75
N GLU A 43 3.19 -13.82 -3.89
CA GLU A 43 2.88 -13.34 -5.25
C GLU A 43 3.58 -12.04 -5.68
N TYR A 44 4.64 -11.60 -5.00
CA TYR A 44 5.40 -10.43 -5.44
C TYR A 44 6.22 -10.71 -6.71
N THR A 45 6.43 -9.69 -7.51
CA THR A 45 7.25 -9.80 -8.73
C THR A 45 8.75 -9.79 -8.45
N ARG A 46 9.17 -9.15 -7.34
CA ARG A 46 10.57 -8.97 -6.95
C ARG A 46 10.75 -9.17 -5.47
N TYR A 47 11.85 -9.81 -5.12
CA TYR A 47 12.26 -10.05 -3.74
C TYR A 47 13.71 -9.65 -3.54
N PRO A 48 14.06 -8.93 -2.47
CA PRO A 48 15.43 -8.91 -1.97
C PRO A 48 15.87 -10.33 -1.63
N VAL A 49 17.12 -10.64 -1.96
CA VAL A 49 17.72 -11.95 -1.67
C VAL A 49 18.76 -11.78 -0.59
N ILE A 50 18.67 -12.60 0.44
CA ILE A 50 19.52 -12.61 1.62
C ILE A 50 20.17 -13.97 1.82
N GLU A 51 21.05 -14.08 2.81
CA GLU A 51 21.68 -15.30 3.26
C GLU A 51 21.67 -15.37 4.80
N ASP A 52 21.47 -16.56 5.35
CA ASP A 52 21.48 -16.83 6.79
C ASP A 52 20.53 -15.95 7.63
N GLY A 53 19.38 -15.55 7.08
CA GLY A 53 18.40 -14.69 7.75
C GLY A 53 18.84 -13.24 7.91
N ASP A 54 20.01 -12.87 7.39
CA ASP A 54 20.60 -11.55 7.58
C ASP A 54 20.12 -10.54 6.53
N LYS A 55 19.12 -9.75 6.88
CA LYS A 55 18.57 -8.67 6.01
C LYS A 55 19.58 -7.54 5.74
N ASP A 56 20.71 -7.46 6.44
CA ASP A 56 21.77 -6.49 6.13
C ASP A 56 22.68 -6.97 5.01
N LYS A 57 22.70 -8.29 4.75
CA LYS A 57 23.40 -8.92 3.65
C LYS A 57 22.51 -9.15 2.43
N ILE A 58 22.06 -8.07 1.79
CA ILE A 58 21.33 -8.18 0.53
C ILE A 58 22.30 -8.61 -0.59
N LEU A 59 22.12 -9.82 -1.11
CA LEU A 59 22.90 -10.37 -2.23
C LEU A 59 22.49 -9.77 -3.58
N GLY A 60 21.21 -9.40 -3.69
CA GLY A 60 20.65 -8.84 -4.92
C GLY A 60 19.11 -8.86 -4.88
N ILE A 61 18.52 -8.68 -6.06
CA ILE A 61 17.06 -8.71 -6.27
C ILE A 61 16.72 -9.87 -7.20
N LEU A 62 15.86 -10.77 -6.75
CA LEU A 62 15.30 -11.85 -7.58
C LEU A 62 14.07 -11.32 -8.33
N ASN A 63 14.04 -11.50 -9.64
CA ASN A 63 12.89 -11.19 -10.48
C ASN A 63 12.13 -12.49 -10.83
N VAL A 64 10.98 -12.71 -10.20
CA VAL A 64 10.17 -13.92 -10.36
C VAL A 64 9.70 -14.12 -11.81
N LYS A 65 9.42 -13.04 -12.54
CA LYS A 65 9.03 -13.15 -13.95
C LYS A 65 10.10 -13.84 -14.81
N LYS A 66 11.38 -13.59 -14.51
CA LYS A 66 12.48 -14.28 -15.22
C LYS A 66 12.48 -15.78 -14.97
N LEU A 67 12.09 -16.22 -13.76
CA LEU A 67 11.94 -17.65 -13.44
C LEU A 67 10.77 -18.30 -14.19
N LEU A 68 9.66 -17.58 -14.35
CA LEU A 68 8.47 -18.11 -15.02
C LEU A 68 8.67 -18.30 -16.54
N PHE A 69 9.56 -17.53 -17.15
CA PHE A 69 9.82 -17.56 -18.60
C PHE A 69 11.14 -18.25 -18.97
N THR A 70 11.77 -18.97 -18.04
CA THR A 70 12.98 -19.75 -18.36
C THR A 70 12.61 -21.15 -18.83
N ASP A 71 13.35 -21.64 -19.85
CA ASP A 71 13.25 -23.01 -20.27
C ASP A 71 14.24 -23.92 -19.50
N LYS A 72 15.06 -23.33 -18.61
CA LYS A 72 16.03 -24.08 -17.83
C LYS A 72 15.35 -24.70 -16.60
N PRO A 73 15.63 -25.96 -16.27
CA PRO A 73 15.13 -26.56 -15.04
C PRO A 73 15.78 -25.88 -13.83
N ILE A 74 14.96 -25.58 -12.82
CA ILE A 74 15.39 -25.09 -11.50
C ILE A 74 15.28 -26.28 -10.55
N GLU A 75 16.41 -26.90 -10.24
CA GLU A 75 16.48 -28.10 -9.40
C GLU A 75 17.04 -27.83 -8.01
N THR A 76 17.87 -26.79 -7.89
CA THR A 76 18.54 -26.41 -6.66
C THR A 76 18.36 -24.90 -6.38
N THR A 77 18.54 -24.48 -5.12
CA THR A 77 18.54 -23.06 -4.75
C THR A 77 19.62 -22.28 -5.52
N LYS A 78 20.76 -22.92 -5.80
CA LYS A 78 21.85 -22.31 -6.55
C LYS A 78 21.46 -21.90 -7.96
N ASP A 79 20.53 -22.61 -8.60
CA ASP A 79 20.06 -22.27 -9.94
C ASP A 79 19.33 -20.93 -9.98
N LEU A 80 18.89 -20.41 -8.83
CA LEU A 80 18.29 -19.09 -8.71
C LEU A 80 19.29 -17.94 -8.86
N GLU A 81 20.59 -18.18 -8.64
CA GLU A 81 21.62 -17.14 -8.70
C GLU A 81 21.67 -16.45 -10.07
N GLU A 82 21.39 -17.16 -11.15
CA GLU A 82 21.37 -16.63 -12.53
C GLU A 82 20.25 -15.55 -12.71
N TYR A 83 19.22 -15.57 -11.88
CA TYR A 83 18.06 -14.68 -11.95
C TYR A 83 18.12 -13.52 -10.94
N ILE A 84 19.19 -13.46 -10.14
CA ILE A 84 19.45 -12.41 -9.17
C ILE A 84 20.26 -11.30 -9.84
N THR A 85 19.76 -10.08 -9.77
CA THR A 85 20.48 -8.89 -10.24
C THR A 85 21.07 -8.13 -9.05
N PRO A 86 22.22 -7.45 -9.19
CA PRO A 86 22.79 -6.65 -8.10
C PRO A 86 21.79 -5.61 -7.60
N ALA A 87 21.65 -5.49 -6.28
CA ALA A 87 20.79 -4.50 -5.67
C ALA A 87 21.45 -3.11 -5.71
N ILE A 88 20.70 -2.10 -6.11
CA ILE A 88 21.09 -0.70 -5.94
C ILE A 88 20.75 -0.31 -4.51
N LYS A 89 21.71 0.32 -3.81
CA LYS A 89 21.55 0.80 -2.43
C LYS A 89 21.57 2.32 -2.41
N ILE A 90 20.63 2.92 -1.69
CA ILE A 90 20.51 4.38 -1.50
C ILE A 90 20.34 4.68 -0.01
N PHE A 91 20.88 5.81 0.43
CA PHE A 91 20.78 6.27 1.81
C PHE A 91 19.34 6.74 2.15
N GLU A 92 18.88 6.41 3.34
CA GLU A 92 17.48 6.63 3.76
C GLU A 92 17.02 8.10 3.77
N HIS A 93 17.97 9.06 3.88
CA HIS A 93 17.66 10.49 3.82
C HIS A 93 17.78 11.10 2.41
N THR A 94 17.94 10.26 1.39
CA THR A 94 17.95 10.73 0.00
C THR A 94 16.57 11.23 -0.41
N PRO A 95 16.47 12.40 -1.06
CA PRO A 95 15.20 12.89 -1.60
C PRO A 95 14.54 11.87 -2.53
N ILE A 96 13.23 11.69 -2.43
CA ILE A 96 12.51 10.69 -3.20
C ILE A 96 12.58 10.95 -4.72
N SER A 97 12.69 12.22 -5.13
CA SER A 97 12.90 12.61 -6.51
C SER A 97 14.23 12.06 -7.08
N GLN A 98 15.28 11.99 -6.26
CA GLN A 98 16.57 11.40 -6.64
C GLN A 98 16.47 9.86 -6.68
N VAL A 99 15.70 9.24 -5.80
CA VAL A 99 15.41 7.80 -5.85
C VAL A 99 14.72 7.46 -7.17
N LEU A 100 13.72 8.24 -7.58
CA LEU A 100 13.02 8.07 -8.87
C LEU A 100 13.96 8.22 -10.05
N ALA A 101 14.86 9.22 -10.02
CA ALA A 101 15.86 9.42 -11.06
C ALA A 101 16.77 8.19 -11.19
N THR A 102 17.22 7.62 -10.05
CA THR A 102 18.07 6.42 -10.01
C THR A 102 17.33 5.20 -10.57
N ILE A 103 16.08 4.99 -10.21
CA ILE A 103 15.20 3.92 -10.75
C ILE A 103 15.14 4.02 -12.28
N LYS A 104 14.83 5.20 -12.81
CA LYS A 104 14.71 5.44 -14.26
C LYS A 104 16.04 5.22 -14.99
N GLN A 105 17.15 5.75 -14.44
CA GLN A 105 18.47 5.66 -15.07
C GLN A 105 18.97 4.22 -15.16
N ASN A 106 18.74 3.42 -14.12
CA ASN A 106 19.21 2.04 -14.05
C ASN A 106 18.17 1.04 -14.57
N ARG A 107 16.96 1.48 -14.90
CA ARG A 107 15.84 0.62 -15.30
C ARG A 107 15.51 -0.46 -14.26
N GLU A 108 15.72 -0.13 -13.00
CA GLU A 108 15.35 -0.96 -11.88
C GLU A 108 13.97 -0.58 -11.36
N HIS A 109 13.33 -1.48 -10.63
CA HIS A 109 12.01 -1.25 -10.06
C HIS A 109 12.00 -1.33 -8.54
N MET A 110 13.08 -1.82 -7.94
CA MET A 110 13.24 -1.94 -6.50
C MET A 110 14.63 -1.49 -6.10
N ILE A 111 14.70 -0.67 -5.07
CA ILE A 111 15.94 -0.13 -4.51
C ILE A 111 16.00 -0.48 -3.03
N VAL A 112 17.15 -0.89 -2.55
CA VAL A 112 17.40 -1.13 -1.13
C VAL A 112 17.78 0.18 -0.45
N ILE A 113 17.10 0.48 0.64
CA ILE A 113 17.37 1.68 1.45
C ILE A 113 18.24 1.30 2.63
N THR A 114 19.29 2.08 2.86
CA THR A 114 20.29 1.83 3.92
C THR A 114 20.37 2.96 4.91
N ASP A 115 20.71 2.63 6.14
CA ASP A 115 21.02 3.58 7.21
C ASP A 115 22.48 4.09 7.13
N GLU A 116 22.87 4.93 8.08
CA GLU A 116 24.22 5.51 8.19
C GLU A 116 25.31 4.48 8.51
N TYR A 117 24.94 3.31 8.97
CA TYR A 117 25.86 2.20 9.30
C TYR A 117 25.96 1.17 8.16
N GLY A 118 25.20 1.38 7.08
CA GLY A 118 25.13 0.46 5.93
C GLY A 118 24.19 -0.71 6.15
N GLY A 119 23.42 -0.73 7.24
CA GLY A 119 22.35 -1.66 7.48
C GLY A 119 21.14 -1.39 6.57
N THR A 120 20.31 -2.39 6.34
CA THR A 120 19.10 -2.23 5.54
C THR A 120 17.97 -1.63 6.37
N SER A 121 17.52 -0.43 6.00
CA SER A 121 16.34 0.23 6.58
C SER A 121 15.03 -0.29 5.97
N GLY A 122 15.04 -0.63 4.68
CA GLY A 122 13.87 -1.10 3.94
C GLY A 122 14.11 -1.19 2.45
N VAL A 123 13.02 -1.19 1.69
CA VAL A 123 13.05 -1.13 0.21
C VAL A 123 12.05 -0.10 -0.29
N VAL A 124 12.34 0.49 -1.46
CA VAL A 124 11.42 1.36 -2.21
C VAL A 124 11.23 0.78 -3.59
N THR A 125 9.99 0.69 -4.03
CA THR A 125 9.64 0.29 -5.40
C THR A 125 9.23 1.49 -6.25
N LEU A 126 9.20 1.32 -7.57
CA LEU A 126 8.68 2.34 -8.47
C LEU A 126 7.21 2.63 -8.17
N GLU A 127 6.46 1.59 -7.84
CA GLU A 127 5.06 1.65 -7.49
C GLU A 127 4.84 2.56 -6.26
N ASP A 128 5.63 2.42 -5.19
CA ASP A 128 5.56 3.28 -4.00
C ASP A 128 5.77 4.76 -4.36
N ILE A 129 6.75 5.05 -5.23
CA ILE A 129 7.05 6.43 -5.65
C ILE A 129 5.94 7.00 -6.52
N VAL A 130 5.37 6.20 -7.41
CA VAL A 130 4.24 6.62 -8.25
C VAL A 130 3.04 6.91 -7.38
N GLU A 131 2.75 6.07 -6.39
CA GLU A 131 1.67 6.29 -5.43
C GLU A 131 1.83 7.60 -4.65
N GLU A 132 3.06 7.98 -4.27
CA GLU A 132 3.33 9.27 -3.62
C GLU A 132 2.99 10.47 -4.51
N ILE A 133 3.25 10.38 -5.82
CA ILE A 133 2.96 11.46 -6.78
C ILE A 133 1.48 11.52 -7.13
N THR A 134 0.87 10.39 -7.40
CA THR A 134 -0.50 10.30 -7.92
C THR A 134 -1.54 10.18 -6.81
N GLY A 135 -1.13 9.78 -5.58
CA GLY A 135 -1.99 9.17 -4.58
C GLY A 135 -2.40 7.78 -5.04
N GLU A 136 -3.25 7.11 -4.28
CA GLU A 136 -3.83 5.85 -4.77
C GLU A 136 -4.27 6.05 -6.22
N ILE A 137 -3.65 5.32 -7.17
CA ILE A 137 -4.09 5.31 -8.57
C ILE A 137 -5.48 4.68 -8.52
N ARG A 138 -6.50 5.50 -8.63
CA ARG A 138 -7.84 5.00 -8.91
C ARG A 138 -7.76 4.44 -10.32
N ASP A 139 -8.05 3.15 -10.47
CA ASP A 139 -8.21 2.53 -11.77
C ASP A 139 -9.28 3.32 -12.55
N GLU A 140 -9.05 3.61 -13.83
CA GLU A 140 -10.02 4.33 -14.67
C GLU A 140 -11.35 3.56 -14.76
N PHE A 141 -11.37 2.30 -14.33
CA PHE A 141 -12.57 1.47 -14.19
C PHE A 141 -13.27 1.63 -12.82
N ASP A 142 -12.66 2.33 -11.83
CA ASP A 142 -13.29 2.63 -10.54
C ASP A 142 -14.16 3.92 -10.59
N GLU A 143 -14.32 4.55 -11.75
CA GLU A 143 -15.20 5.72 -11.91
C GLU A 143 -16.69 5.41 -11.71
N ASP A 144 -17.09 4.12 -11.73
CA ASP A 144 -18.49 3.71 -11.53
C ASP A 144 -18.79 3.01 -10.20
N GLU A 145 -17.77 2.71 -9.37
CA GLU A 145 -17.97 2.35 -7.98
C GLU A 145 -17.08 3.23 -7.08
N GLN A 146 -17.50 4.47 -6.85
CA GLN A 146 -17.13 5.16 -5.62
C GLN A 146 -17.53 4.20 -4.50
N SER A 147 -16.54 3.56 -3.86
CA SER A 147 -16.84 2.78 -2.67
C SER A 147 -17.37 3.79 -1.65
N LEU A 148 -18.71 3.90 -1.61
CA LEU A 148 -19.44 4.83 -0.74
C LEU A 148 -19.09 4.62 0.73
N ILE A 149 -18.34 3.53 1.02
CA ILE A 149 -17.84 3.16 2.35
C ILE A 149 -16.34 2.83 2.25
N LYS A 150 -15.49 3.63 2.90
CA LYS A 150 -14.04 3.43 2.97
C LYS A 150 -13.58 3.20 4.42
N LYS A 151 -12.89 2.08 4.68
CA LYS A 151 -12.29 1.79 5.99
C LYS A 151 -10.99 2.59 6.16
N LEU A 152 -10.84 3.31 7.26
CA LEU A 152 -9.66 4.08 7.63
C LEU A 152 -8.71 3.28 8.53
N LYS A 153 -7.40 3.64 8.56
CA LYS A 153 -6.35 2.92 9.32
C LYS A 153 -6.61 2.78 10.83
N ASN A 154 -7.40 3.65 11.43
CA ASN A 154 -7.71 3.65 12.87
C ASN A 154 -9.00 2.90 13.24
N GLY A 155 -9.53 2.07 12.35
CA GLY A 155 -10.77 1.33 12.56
C GLY A 155 -12.04 2.15 12.35
N HIS A 156 -11.93 3.41 11.92
CA HIS A 156 -13.05 4.26 11.51
C HIS A 156 -13.43 3.95 10.05
N TYR A 157 -14.60 4.47 9.65
CA TYR A 157 -15.07 4.37 8.28
C TYR A 157 -15.43 5.76 7.77
N LEU A 158 -15.07 6.06 6.54
CA LEU A 158 -15.61 7.20 5.81
C LEU A 158 -16.78 6.68 4.98
N ILE A 159 -17.95 7.26 5.18
CA ILE A 159 -19.20 6.82 4.56
C ILE A 159 -19.77 8.01 3.80
N ASP A 160 -20.10 7.80 2.54
CA ASP A 160 -20.82 8.78 1.74
C ASP A 160 -22.28 8.87 2.20
N GLY A 161 -22.85 10.08 2.19
CA GLY A 161 -24.24 10.31 2.59
C GLY A 161 -25.28 9.56 1.74
N TRP A 162 -24.93 9.14 0.52
CA TRP A 162 -25.80 8.37 -0.38
C TRP A 162 -25.84 6.87 -0.08
N VAL A 163 -25.02 6.38 0.85
CA VAL A 163 -25.05 4.95 1.25
C VAL A 163 -26.43 4.58 1.78
N PRO A 164 -27.04 3.49 1.29
CA PRO A 164 -28.28 2.96 1.85
C PRO A 164 -28.14 2.58 3.32
N ILE A 165 -29.13 2.92 4.14
CA ILE A 165 -29.12 2.58 5.59
C ILE A 165 -29.02 1.07 5.80
N GLN A 166 -29.59 0.27 4.89
CA GLN A 166 -29.52 -1.19 4.95
C GLN A 166 -28.08 -1.70 4.88
N ASP A 167 -27.23 -1.07 4.07
CA ASP A 167 -25.82 -1.45 3.93
C ASP A 167 -25.02 -1.08 5.19
N VAL A 168 -25.32 0.08 5.80
CA VAL A 168 -24.75 0.47 7.11
C VAL A 168 -25.19 -0.51 8.20
N ASN A 169 -26.46 -0.88 8.24
CA ASN A 169 -27.01 -1.86 9.19
C ASN A 169 -26.32 -3.23 9.04
N ALA A 170 -26.14 -3.70 7.81
CA ALA A 170 -25.49 -4.97 7.53
C ALA A 170 -23.98 -4.94 7.91
N LEU A 171 -23.28 -3.86 7.57
CA LEU A 171 -21.83 -3.73 7.82
C LEU A 171 -21.50 -3.69 9.32
N PHE A 172 -22.26 -2.90 10.09
CA PHE A 172 -21.99 -2.67 11.51
C PHE A 172 -22.85 -3.50 12.46
N GLN A 173 -23.74 -4.34 11.95
CA GLN A 173 -24.68 -5.16 12.74
C GLN A 173 -25.50 -4.32 13.72
N VAL A 174 -26.05 -3.22 13.23
CA VAL A 174 -26.94 -2.30 13.95
C VAL A 174 -28.34 -2.28 13.31
N HIS A 175 -29.30 -1.63 13.95
CA HIS A 175 -30.69 -1.55 13.49
C HIS A 175 -31.13 -0.08 13.44
N LEU A 176 -30.51 0.72 12.57
CA LEU A 176 -30.99 2.06 12.29
C LEU A 176 -32.34 1.99 11.56
N PRO A 177 -33.37 2.74 11.99
CA PRO A 177 -34.64 2.75 11.29
C PRO A 177 -34.51 3.35 9.90
N HIS A 178 -35.17 2.76 8.91
CA HIS A 178 -35.13 3.12 7.51
C HIS A 178 -36.50 3.21 6.84
N GLU A 179 -37.56 3.35 7.66
CA GLU A 179 -38.93 3.42 7.16
C GLU A 179 -39.26 4.76 6.51
N GLU A 180 -38.59 5.83 6.92
CA GLU A 180 -38.85 7.20 6.44
C GLU A 180 -37.77 7.72 5.46
N VAL A 181 -36.56 7.13 5.45
CA VAL A 181 -35.43 7.55 4.63
C VAL A 181 -34.57 6.37 4.18
N ASP A 182 -34.05 6.44 2.97
CA ASP A 182 -33.30 5.35 2.35
C ASP A 182 -31.79 5.44 2.60
N THR A 183 -31.23 6.66 2.82
CA THR A 183 -29.78 6.89 2.89
C THR A 183 -29.32 7.38 4.25
N ILE A 184 -28.05 7.08 4.59
CA ILE A 184 -27.47 7.48 5.88
C ILE A 184 -27.36 8.99 6.02
N GLY A 185 -27.11 9.71 4.93
CA GLY A 185 -27.08 11.18 4.93
C GLY A 185 -28.43 11.78 5.24
N ALA A 186 -29.51 11.28 4.60
CA ALA A 186 -30.87 11.73 4.87
C ALA A 186 -31.29 11.41 6.33
N TYR A 187 -30.89 10.24 6.84
CA TYR A 187 -31.15 9.84 8.22
C TYR A 187 -30.48 10.80 9.23
N VAL A 188 -29.19 11.08 9.04
CA VAL A 188 -28.46 12.04 9.91
C VAL A 188 -29.04 13.45 9.82
N TYR A 189 -29.50 13.88 8.65
CA TYR A 189 -30.13 15.18 8.43
C TYR A 189 -31.47 15.30 9.17
N LEU A 190 -32.34 14.31 9.05
CA LEU A 190 -33.67 14.34 9.69
C LEU A 190 -33.62 14.24 11.21
N GLU A 191 -32.73 13.41 11.74
CA GLU A 191 -32.60 13.25 13.21
C GLU A 191 -32.11 14.52 13.92
N LYS A 192 -31.40 15.42 13.23
CA LYS A 192 -30.72 16.56 13.89
C LYS A 192 -30.95 17.95 13.24
N TYR A 193 -31.86 18.10 12.29
CA TYR A 193 -32.29 19.36 11.66
C TYR A 193 -31.24 20.25 10.99
N GLU A 194 -29.93 20.08 11.25
CA GLU A 194 -28.84 20.78 10.58
C GLU A 194 -27.55 19.91 10.64
N ALA A 195 -27.20 19.25 9.57
CA ALA A 195 -25.90 18.60 9.46
C ALA A 195 -24.81 19.66 9.21
N LYS A 196 -24.11 20.10 10.26
CA LYS A 196 -22.95 20.99 10.15
C LYS A 196 -21.65 20.20 10.18
N VAL A 197 -20.67 20.62 9.39
CA VAL A 197 -19.32 20.03 9.42
C VAL A 197 -18.77 20.07 10.86
N GLY A 198 -18.26 18.94 11.34
CA GLY A 198 -17.77 18.77 12.70
C GLY A 198 -18.83 18.35 13.73
N ALA A 199 -20.11 18.28 13.35
CA ALA A 199 -21.14 17.77 14.24
C ALA A 199 -20.93 16.28 14.54
N VAL A 200 -21.18 15.89 15.81
CA VAL A 200 -21.00 14.52 16.32
C VAL A 200 -22.36 14.00 16.79
N TYR A 201 -22.75 12.86 16.27
CA TYR A 201 -23.99 12.18 16.63
C TYR A 201 -23.71 10.75 17.06
N SER A 202 -24.31 10.34 18.19
CA SER A 202 -24.25 8.94 18.65
C SER A 202 -25.64 8.33 18.51
N ILE A 203 -25.72 7.27 17.70
CA ILE A 203 -26.95 6.57 17.41
C ILE A 203 -26.67 5.07 17.56
N ASP A 204 -27.40 4.43 18.45
CA ASP A 204 -27.15 3.04 18.87
C ASP A 204 -25.68 2.86 19.31
N LYS A 205 -24.91 2.00 18.69
CA LYS A 205 -23.49 1.74 18.98
C LYS A 205 -22.54 2.54 18.11
N LEU A 206 -23.06 3.35 17.19
CA LEU A 206 -22.28 4.11 16.22
C LEU A 206 -22.15 5.58 16.65
N THR A 207 -21.00 6.16 16.38
CA THR A 207 -20.77 7.61 16.48
C THR A 207 -20.44 8.13 15.09
N PHE A 208 -21.26 9.06 14.61
CA PHE A 208 -21.09 9.72 13.32
C PHE A 208 -20.46 11.09 13.52
N VAL A 209 -19.51 11.44 12.66
CA VAL A 209 -18.91 12.76 12.60
C VAL A 209 -19.10 13.30 11.19
N VAL A 210 -19.81 14.42 11.05
CA VAL A 210 -20.01 15.06 9.74
C VAL A 210 -18.70 15.70 9.29
N ARG A 211 -18.14 15.23 8.19
CA ARG A 211 -16.87 15.71 7.61
C ARG A 211 -17.08 16.75 6.52
N LYS A 212 -18.11 16.58 5.70
CA LYS A 212 -18.41 17.44 4.56
C LYS A 212 -19.92 17.49 4.35
N VAL A 213 -20.43 18.64 3.96
CA VAL A 213 -21.81 18.84 3.50
C VAL A 213 -21.72 19.48 2.13
N GLU A 214 -22.37 18.89 1.13
CA GLU A 214 -22.52 19.48 -0.20
C GLU A 214 -23.94 20.02 -0.34
N GLU A 215 -24.07 21.30 -0.69
CA GLU A 215 -25.34 21.88 -1.06
C GLU A 215 -25.63 21.52 -2.51
N ASN A 216 -26.78 20.88 -2.75
CA ASN A 216 -27.33 20.63 -4.09
C ASN A 216 -28.05 21.86 -4.60
#